data_df80d6ce6aeb81a8b680e9634c0f4e2b
#
_entry.id   df80d6ce6aeb81a8b680e9634c0f4e2b
#
_cell.length_a   1.000
_cell.length_b   1.000
_cell.length_c   1.000
_cell.angle_alpha   90.00
_cell.angle_beta   90.00
_cell.angle_gamma   90.00
#
_symmetry.space_group_name_H-M   'P 1'
#
loop_
_entity.id
_entity.type
_entity.pdbx_description
1 polymer ?
#
loop_
_entity_poly.entity_id
_entity_poly.type
_entity_poly.pdbx_seq_one_letter_code
_entity_poly.pdbx_strand_id
1 'polypeptide(L)'
;MTGGGSTDRPLPAELARLLHDLRGPLNSAVIHLEVLKRTVADDPAAAESLRTVLQQLGRLSEMLPAALGVAALEPDPPRTLDLRALVERACEAGGHAGVTVTAGAWPCVRGDEALLVRAIGELIANAVQATPAGSPPPEVSGVTEADGQAVLVVRDRGPGLRTTNPKLLIHLLHSTKPGHPGLGLVIVERVVRLHAGTLEFESLRDGARVTLRLPAAR
;
A
#
# COMPACT_ATOMS: atom_id res chain seq x y z
N MET A 1 2.24 18.63 24.42
CA MET A 1 1.51 17.36 24.60
C MET A 1 0.66 17.19 23.33
N THR A 2 1.22 16.55 22.33
CA THR A 2 0.58 16.34 21.02
C THR A 2 0.21 14.87 20.95
N GLY A 3 -1.10 14.60 21.07
CA GLY A 3 -1.65 13.27 20.84
C GLY A 3 -1.51 12.89 19.38
N GLY A 4 -0.63 11.95 19.09
CA GLY A 4 -0.59 11.26 17.81
C GLY A 4 -1.90 10.54 17.62
N GLY A 5 -2.74 11.04 16.72
CA GLY A 5 -3.95 10.37 16.29
C GLY A 5 -3.56 9.09 15.56
N SER A 6 -3.61 7.97 16.27
CA SER A 6 -3.55 6.65 15.67
C SER A 6 -4.72 6.53 14.69
N THR A 7 -4.43 6.20 13.43
CA THR A 7 -5.40 5.88 12.38
C THR A 7 -6.13 4.54 12.65
N ASP A 8 -6.18 4.13 13.89
CA ASP A 8 -6.79 2.88 14.33
C ASP A 8 -8.28 3.12 14.67
N ARG A 9 -9.03 3.58 13.66
CA ARG A 9 -10.48 3.62 13.76
C ARG A 9 -10.99 2.18 13.81
N PRO A 10 -11.81 1.80 14.78
CA PRO A 10 -12.32 0.43 14.87
C PRO A 10 -13.08 0.07 13.59
N LEU A 11 -12.90 -1.17 13.13
CA LEU A 11 -13.66 -1.71 12.00
C LEU A 11 -15.17 -1.54 12.23
N PRO A 12 -15.94 -1.20 11.19
CA PRO A 12 -17.39 -1.28 11.25
C PRO A 12 -17.84 -2.61 11.85
N ALA A 13 -18.87 -2.59 12.69
CA ALA A 13 -19.31 -3.76 13.46
C ALA A 13 -19.56 -5.00 12.60
N GLU A 14 -20.10 -4.81 11.40
CA GLU A 14 -20.34 -5.87 10.42
C GLU A 14 -19.04 -6.52 9.92
N LEU A 15 -18.02 -5.69 9.59
CA LEU A 15 -16.72 -6.19 9.13
C LEU A 15 -15.94 -6.83 10.27
N ALA A 16 -16.03 -6.28 11.49
CA ALA A 16 -15.44 -6.87 12.67
C ALA A 16 -16.03 -8.26 12.96
N ARG A 17 -17.35 -8.40 12.82
CA ARG A 17 -18.05 -9.68 12.97
C ARG A 17 -17.65 -10.68 11.89
N LEU A 18 -17.63 -10.26 10.62
CA LEU A 18 -17.20 -11.11 9.50
C LEU A 18 -15.76 -11.60 9.72
N LEU A 19 -14.86 -10.72 10.14
CA LEU A 19 -13.48 -11.10 10.46
C LEU A 19 -13.42 -12.13 11.59
N HIS A 20 -14.21 -11.93 12.65
CA HIS A 20 -14.31 -12.89 13.75
C HIS A 20 -14.80 -14.26 13.26
N ASP A 21 -15.86 -14.27 12.43
CA ASP A 21 -16.47 -15.50 11.92
C ASP A 21 -15.54 -16.25 10.95
N LEU A 22 -14.66 -15.54 10.22
CA LEU A 22 -13.67 -16.16 9.33
C LEU A 22 -12.44 -16.69 10.07
N ARG A 23 -12.07 -16.10 11.21
CA ARG A 23 -10.91 -16.57 12.00
C ARG A 23 -11.11 -18.00 12.53
N GLY A 24 -12.33 -18.35 12.95
CA GLY A 24 -12.63 -19.68 13.48
C GLY A 24 -12.31 -20.80 12.50
N PRO A 25 -12.92 -20.83 11.30
CA PRO A 25 -12.63 -21.83 10.26
C PRO A 25 -11.18 -21.87 9.84
N LEU A 26 -10.50 -20.72 9.69
CA LEU A 26 -9.09 -20.66 9.33
C LEU A 26 -8.19 -21.29 10.39
N ASN A 27 -8.40 -20.95 11.67
CA ASN A 27 -7.63 -21.54 12.77
C ASN A 27 -7.88 -23.05 12.87
N SER A 28 -9.13 -23.49 12.68
CA SER A 28 -9.46 -24.93 12.66
C SER A 28 -8.72 -25.65 11.54
N ALA A 29 -8.72 -25.09 10.33
CA ALA A 29 -8.00 -25.67 9.20
C ALA A 29 -6.48 -25.77 9.47
N VAL A 30 -5.87 -24.72 10.03
CA VAL A 30 -4.44 -24.74 10.41
C VAL A 30 -4.16 -25.84 11.42
N ILE A 31 -4.98 -25.97 12.47
CA ILE A 31 -4.79 -27.00 13.51
C ILE A 31 -4.89 -28.41 12.90
N HIS A 32 -5.90 -28.69 12.07
CA HIS A 32 -6.05 -29.99 11.43
C HIS A 32 -4.90 -30.33 10.49
N LEU A 33 -4.39 -29.34 9.74
CA LEU A 33 -3.25 -29.53 8.86
C LEU A 33 -1.94 -29.72 9.64
N GLU A 34 -1.76 -29.06 10.79
CA GLU A 34 -0.58 -29.31 11.66
C GLU A 34 -0.62 -30.71 12.28
N VAL A 35 -1.81 -31.25 12.57
CA VAL A 35 -1.98 -32.65 12.99
C VAL A 35 -1.62 -33.59 11.84
N LEU A 36 -2.15 -33.35 10.64
CA LEU A 36 -1.88 -34.16 9.46
C LEU A 36 -0.39 -34.15 9.09
N LYS A 37 0.30 -33.05 9.28
CA LYS A 37 1.76 -32.93 9.04
C LYS A 37 2.57 -33.97 9.82
N ARG A 38 2.15 -34.33 11.03
CA ARG A 38 2.79 -35.36 11.84
C ARG A 38 2.56 -36.76 11.27
N THR A 39 1.42 -36.98 10.62
CA THR A 39 1.04 -38.29 10.05
C THR A 39 1.74 -38.58 8.73
N VAL A 40 2.04 -37.52 7.94
CA VAL A 40 2.67 -37.65 6.60
C VAL A 40 4.17 -37.32 6.60
N ALA A 41 4.79 -37.28 7.78
CA ALA A 41 6.20 -36.90 7.94
C ALA A 41 7.16 -37.79 7.12
N ASP A 42 6.81 -39.05 6.87
CA ASP A 42 7.60 -40.03 6.14
C ASP A 42 7.42 -39.94 4.61
N ASP A 43 6.47 -39.12 4.12
CA ASP A 43 6.28 -38.86 2.68
C ASP A 43 6.75 -37.45 2.34
N PRO A 44 7.93 -37.29 1.69
CA PRO A 44 8.47 -35.95 1.38
C PRO A 44 7.58 -35.11 0.49
N ALA A 45 6.84 -35.71 -0.45
CA ALA A 45 5.97 -34.98 -1.38
C ALA A 45 4.71 -34.47 -0.67
N ALA A 46 4.10 -35.30 0.20
CA ALA A 46 2.98 -34.91 1.02
C ALA A 46 3.38 -33.85 2.06
N ALA A 47 4.54 -33.99 2.68
CA ALA A 47 5.06 -33.01 3.64
C ALA A 47 5.32 -31.64 3.00
N GLU A 48 5.86 -31.58 1.76
CA GLU A 48 6.09 -30.35 1.02
C GLU A 48 4.77 -29.67 0.62
N SER A 49 3.82 -30.45 0.09
CA SER A 49 2.48 -29.96 -0.27
C SER A 49 1.76 -29.36 0.95
N LEU A 50 1.83 -30.05 2.09
CA LEU A 50 1.22 -29.61 3.33
C LEU A 50 1.87 -28.33 3.88
N ARG A 51 3.20 -28.22 3.80
CA ARG A 51 3.95 -27.01 4.15
C ARG A 51 3.48 -25.81 3.33
N THR A 52 3.32 -26.01 2.03
CA THR A 52 2.80 -24.98 1.11
C THR A 52 1.38 -24.53 1.50
N VAL A 53 0.48 -25.47 1.80
CA VAL A 53 -0.90 -25.16 2.21
C VAL A 53 -0.91 -24.39 3.53
N LEU A 54 -0.15 -24.81 4.53
CA LEU A 54 -0.04 -24.09 5.82
C LEU A 54 0.50 -22.67 5.64
N GLN A 55 1.50 -22.50 4.79
CA GLN A 55 2.04 -21.17 4.45
C GLN A 55 0.99 -20.28 3.79
N GLN A 56 0.20 -20.80 2.86
CA GLN A 56 -0.87 -20.03 2.20
C GLN A 56 -2.00 -19.65 3.17
N LEU A 57 -2.40 -20.57 4.07
CA LEU A 57 -3.39 -20.27 5.10
C LEU A 57 -2.90 -19.21 6.09
N GLY A 58 -1.64 -19.29 6.53
CA GLY A 58 -1.02 -18.26 7.37
C GLY A 58 -1.08 -16.89 6.69
N ARG A 59 -0.70 -16.85 5.41
CA ARG A 59 -0.77 -15.63 4.61
C ARG A 59 -2.20 -15.08 4.49
N LEU A 60 -3.19 -15.91 4.25
CA LEU A 60 -4.61 -15.51 4.22
C LEU A 60 -5.07 -14.94 5.56
N SER A 61 -4.65 -15.56 6.67
CA SER A 61 -5.00 -15.11 8.03
C SER A 61 -4.43 -13.72 8.35
N GLU A 62 -3.28 -13.36 7.79
CA GLU A 62 -2.69 -12.01 7.92
C GLU A 62 -3.33 -10.99 6.97
N MET A 63 -3.66 -11.41 5.75
CA MET A 63 -4.19 -10.52 4.71
C MET A 63 -5.64 -10.11 4.95
N LEU A 64 -6.47 -10.99 5.47
CA LEU A 64 -7.90 -10.75 5.68
C LEU A 64 -8.18 -9.54 6.58
N PRO A 65 -7.60 -9.42 7.79
CA PRO A 65 -7.79 -8.25 8.64
C PRO A 65 -7.35 -6.95 7.99
N ALA A 66 -6.20 -7.00 7.30
CA ALA A 66 -5.63 -5.83 6.63
C ALA A 66 -6.49 -5.39 5.44
N ALA A 67 -7.00 -6.32 4.62
CA ALA A 67 -7.91 -6.02 3.52
C ALA A 67 -9.24 -5.43 3.98
N LEU A 68 -9.81 -5.98 5.05
CA LEU A 68 -11.02 -5.43 5.68
C LEU A 68 -10.77 -4.04 6.27
N GLY A 69 -9.60 -3.80 6.87
CA GLY A 69 -9.19 -2.48 7.33
C GLY A 69 -9.14 -1.45 6.21
N VAL A 70 -8.62 -1.84 5.03
CA VAL A 70 -8.60 -0.96 3.85
C VAL A 70 -10.02 -0.70 3.33
N ALA A 71 -10.88 -1.72 3.29
CA ALA A 71 -12.27 -1.57 2.86
C ALA A 71 -13.06 -0.62 3.78
N ALA A 72 -12.74 -0.62 5.06
CA ALA A 72 -13.37 0.20 6.10
C ALA A 72 -12.80 1.63 6.19
N LEU A 73 -11.82 2.00 5.38
CA LEU A 73 -11.28 3.37 5.39
C LEU A 73 -12.38 4.38 5.05
N GLU A 74 -12.57 5.32 5.96
CA GLU A 74 -13.44 6.48 5.81
C GLU A 74 -12.60 7.74 6.06
N PRO A 75 -12.67 8.75 5.19
CA PRO A 75 -11.90 9.97 5.35
C PRO A 75 -12.50 10.85 6.45
N ASP A 76 -11.64 11.51 7.20
CA ASP A 76 -12.04 12.63 8.05
C ASP A 76 -12.45 13.85 7.18
N PRO A 77 -13.13 14.87 7.77
CA PRO A 77 -13.51 16.07 7.04
C PRO A 77 -12.32 16.69 6.30
N PRO A 78 -12.45 16.94 4.98
CA PRO A 78 -11.33 17.34 4.15
C PRO A 78 -10.81 18.74 4.52
N ARG A 79 -9.50 18.88 4.61
CA ARG A 79 -8.78 20.13 4.84
C ARG A 79 -7.97 20.51 3.62
N THR A 80 -7.62 21.80 3.50
CA THR A 80 -6.63 22.25 2.51
C THR A 80 -5.23 21.90 3.03
N LEU A 81 -4.47 21.16 2.24
CA LEU A 81 -3.19 20.58 2.60
C LEU A 81 -2.16 20.89 1.51
N ASP A 82 -0.96 21.29 1.91
CA ASP A 82 0.19 21.44 1.01
C ASP A 82 0.71 20.04 0.62
N LEU A 83 0.72 19.75 -0.68
CA LEU A 83 1.12 18.44 -1.19
C LEU A 83 2.59 18.14 -0.90
N ARG A 84 3.47 19.15 -0.88
CA ARG A 84 4.87 19.01 -0.53
C ARG A 84 5.03 18.59 0.94
N ALA A 85 4.33 19.26 1.84
CA ALA A 85 4.36 18.93 3.27
C ALA A 85 3.87 17.50 3.52
N LEU A 86 2.87 17.01 2.77
CA LEU A 86 2.42 15.61 2.85
C LEU A 86 3.53 14.64 2.44
N VAL A 87 4.27 14.92 1.37
CA VAL A 87 5.41 14.11 0.91
C VAL A 87 6.52 14.09 1.95
N GLU A 88 6.90 15.26 2.50
CA GLU A 88 7.94 15.38 3.53
C GLU A 88 7.57 14.55 4.77
N ARG A 89 6.34 14.64 5.24
CA ARG A 89 5.83 13.82 6.36
C ARG A 89 5.78 12.33 6.05
N ALA A 90 5.45 11.96 4.82
CA ALA A 90 5.47 10.57 4.40
C ALA A 90 6.90 10.00 4.39
N CYS A 91 7.88 10.79 3.94
CA CYS A 91 9.30 10.42 3.99
C CYS A 91 9.79 10.26 5.43
N GLU A 92 9.45 11.19 6.32
CA GLU A 92 9.83 11.15 7.74
C GLU A 92 9.23 9.91 8.44
N ALA A 93 7.91 9.69 8.27
CA ALA A 93 7.21 8.57 8.89
C ALA A 93 7.73 7.20 8.42
N GLY A 94 8.14 7.10 7.15
CA GLY A 94 8.69 5.87 6.57
C GLY A 94 10.20 5.70 6.74
N GLY A 95 10.91 6.69 7.29
CA GLY A 95 12.38 6.68 7.39
C GLY A 95 13.09 6.75 6.03
N HIS A 96 12.46 7.34 5.00
CA HIS A 96 12.94 7.39 3.62
C HIS A 96 13.83 8.63 3.35
N ALA A 97 14.95 8.75 4.08
CA ALA A 97 15.87 9.91 3.96
C ALA A 97 16.57 10.04 2.59
N GLY A 98 16.57 8.99 1.77
CA GLY A 98 17.26 8.96 0.48
C GLY A 98 16.40 9.32 -0.72
N VAL A 99 15.19 9.88 -0.54
CA VAL A 99 14.29 10.26 -1.63
C VAL A 99 14.54 11.70 -2.04
N THR A 100 14.62 11.97 -3.34
CA THR A 100 14.76 13.33 -3.89
C THR A 100 13.40 13.97 -4.07
N VAL A 101 13.10 15.00 -3.29
CA VAL A 101 11.90 15.82 -3.46
C VAL A 101 12.27 17.05 -4.30
N THR A 102 11.63 17.23 -5.47
CA THR A 102 12.01 18.31 -6.41
C THR A 102 11.66 19.69 -5.83
N ALA A 103 12.48 20.68 -6.20
CA ALA A 103 12.19 22.08 -5.90
C ALA A 103 11.06 22.59 -6.82
N GLY A 104 10.39 23.67 -6.42
CA GLY A 104 9.37 24.35 -7.23
C GLY A 104 8.11 24.67 -6.45
N ALA A 105 7.10 25.18 -7.15
CA ALA A 105 5.79 25.44 -6.60
C ALA A 105 4.96 24.14 -6.59
N TRP A 106 4.49 23.75 -5.41
CA TRP A 106 3.66 22.57 -5.23
C TRP A 106 2.21 22.98 -5.03
N PRO A 107 1.25 22.18 -5.53
CA PRO A 107 -0.16 22.44 -5.35
C PRO A 107 -0.62 22.14 -3.92
N CYS A 108 -1.75 22.78 -3.55
CA CYS A 108 -2.55 22.35 -2.42
C CYS A 108 -3.67 21.41 -2.87
N VAL A 109 -4.03 20.47 -2.02
CA VAL A 109 -5.13 19.52 -2.23
C VAL A 109 -6.13 19.60 -1.08
N ARG A 110 -7.36 19.14 -1.32
CA ARG A 110 -8.35 18.96 -0.23
C ARG A 110 -8.45 17.48 0.12
N GLY A 111 -8.28 17.15 1.40
CA GLY A 111 -8.36 15.76 1.81
C GLY A 111 -8.13 15.50 3.28
N ASP A 112 -8.07 14.23 3.59
CA ASP A 112 -7.66 13.69 4.88
C ASP A 112 -6.14 13.54 4.89
N GLU A 113 -5.49 14.24 5.79
CA GLU A 113 -4.03 14.30 5.90
C GLU A 113 -3.42 12.92 6.22
N ALA A 114 -4.00 12.20 7.16
CA ALA A 114 -3.47 10.92 7.61
C ALA A 114 -3.55 9.86 6.50
N LEU A 115 -4.68 9.82 5.77
CA LEU A 115 -4.86 8.92 4.65
C LEU A 115 -3.94 9.26 3.49
N LEU A 116 -3.79 10.55 3.15
CA LEU A 116 -2.91 10.98 2.06
C LEU A 116 -1.44 10.71 2.39
N VAL A 117 -0.97 11.03 3.61
CA VAL A 117 0.39 10.71 4.06
C VAL A 117 0.65 9.20 3.98
N ARG A 118 -0.30 8.38 4.41
CA ARG A 118 -0.19 6.92 4.31
C ARG A 118 -0.07 6.45 2.86
N ALA A 119 -0.95 6.91 1.97
CA ALA A 119 -0.92 6.51 0.56
C ALA A 119 0.37 6.95 -0.15
N ILE A 120 0.83 8.18 0.10
CA ILE A 120 2.09 8.69 -0.44
C ILE A 120 3.26 7.87 0.10
N GLY A 121 3.25 7.53 1.40
CA GLY A 121 4.27 6.69 2.02
C GLY A 121 4.39 5.31 1.38
N GLU A 122 3.26 4.66 1.04
CA GLU A 122 3.26 3.38 0.32
C GLU A 122 3.87 3.50 -1.09
N LEU A 123 3.59 4.59 -1.81
CA LEU A 123 4.20 4.83 -3.14
C LEU A 123 5.70 5.05 -3.01
N ILE A 124 6.14 5.84 -2.06
CA ILE A 124 7.56 6.10 -1.80
C ILE A 124 8.28 4.82 -1.37
N ALA A 125 7.69 4.05 -0.46
CA ALA A 125 8.25 2.77 -0.01
C ALA A 125 8.43 1.79 -1.18
N ASN A 126 7.45 1.71 -2.08
CA ASN A 126 7.55 0.89 -3.28
C ASN A 126 8.68 1.36 -4.21
N ALA A 127 8.83 2.67 -4.43
CA ALA A 127 9.88 3.24 -5.25
C ALA A 127 11.28 2.99 -4.66
N VAL A 128 11.45 3.18 -3.36
CA VAL A 128 12.71 2.88 -2.64
C VAL A 128 13.06 1.40 -2.75
N GLN A 129 12.08 0.52 -2.61
CA GLN A 129 12.30 -0.93 -2.71
C GLN A 129 12.65 -1.38 -4.13
N ALA A 130 12.08 -0.75 -5.15
CA ALA A 130 12.35 -1.08 -6.55
C ALA A 130 13.71 -0.58 -7.02
N THR A 131 14.22 0.51 -6.42
CA THR A 131 15.49 1.14 -6.82
C THR A 131 16.68 0.34 -6.31
N PRO A 132 17.57 -0.18 -7.19
CA PRO A 132 18.75 -0.93 -6.78
C PRO A 132 19.74 -0.07 -6.00
N ALA A 133 20.48 -0.69 -5.08
CA ALA A 133 21.58 -0.02 -4.38
C ALA A 133 22.62 0.53 -5.38
N GLY A 134 23.06 1.77 -5.17
CA GLY A 134 24.01 2.47 -6.06
C GLY A 134 23.36 3.18 -7.26
N SER A 135 22.07 3.02 -7.49
CA SER A 135 21.32 3.82 -8.45
C SER A 135 20.99 5.21 -7.90
N PRO A 136 20.70 6.20 -8.76
CA PRO A 136 20.14 7.47 -8.28
C PRO A 136 18.87 7.23 -7.46
N PRO A 137 18.64 8.02 -6.40
CA PRO A 137 17.48 7.83 -5.52
C PRO A 137 16.16 8.02 -6.27
N PRO A 138 15.06 7.45 -5.75
CA PRO A 138 13.72 7.77 -6.24
C PRO A 138 13.45 9.26 -6.18
N GLU A 139 12.67 9.75 -7.13
CA GLU A 139 12.32 11.16 -7.25
C GLU A 139 10.82 11.36 -7.07
N VAL A 140 10.47 12.39 -6.29
CA VAL A 140 9.07 12.80 -6.07
C VAL A 140 8.92 14.24 -6.50
N SER A 141 7.94 14.51 -7.36
CA SER A 141 7.62 15.85 -7.85
C SER A 141 6.13 16.14 -7.78
N GLY A 142 5.78 17.41 -7.60
CA GLY A 142 4.41 17.89 -7.57
C GLY A 142 4.23 19.06 -8.54
N VAL A 143 3.10 19.08 -9.24
CA VAL A 143 2.75 20.14 -10.19
C VAL A 143 1.23 20.33 -10.25
N THR A 144 0.80 21.55 -10.60
CA THR A 144 -0.60 21.80 -10.97
C THR A 144 -0.72 21.71 -12.50
N GLU A 145 -1.58 20.83 -13.00
CA GLU A 145 -1.90 20.76 -14.43
C GLU A 145 -2.85 21.88 -14.86
N ALA A 146 -2.90 22.15 -16.17
CA ALA A 146 -3.72 23.25 -16.74
C ALA A 146 -5.22 23.10 -16.49
N ASP A 147 -5.71 21.88 -16.24
CA ASP A 147 -7.09 21.55 -15.88
C ASP A 147 -7.41 21.79 -14.39
N GLY A 148 -6.42 22.26 -13.63
CA GLY A 148 -6.56 22.54 -12.20
C GLY A 148 -6.42 21.28 -11.32
N GLN A 149 -5.84 20.19 -11.83
CA GLN A 149 -5.51 19.04 -11.02
C GLN A 149 -4.13 19.17 -10.36
N ALA A 150 -4.04 18.73 -9.13
CA ALA A 150 -2.79 18.55 -8.41
C ALA A 150 -2.22 17.17 -8.75
N VAL A 151 -1.03 17.14 -9.28
CA VAL A 151 -0.35 15.92 -9.74
C VAL A 151 0.87 15.66 -8.88
N LEU A 152 0.94 14.47 -8.31
CA LEU A 152 2.12 13.92 -7.66
C LEU A 152 2.70 12.83 -8.55
N VAL A 153 3.98 12.90 -8.83
CA VAL A 153 4.71 11.88 -9.58
C VAL A 153 5.77 11.26 -8.68
N VAL A 154 5.76 9.94 -8.58
CA VAL A 154 6.82 9.16 -7.93
C VAL A 154 7.52 8.34 -9.00
N ARG A 155 8.82 8.52 -9.15
CA ARG A 155 9.67 7.82 -10.12
C ARG A 155 10.73 6.99 -9.39
N ASP A 156 10.81 5.72 -9.71
CA ASP A 156 11.88 4.83 -9.27
C ASP A 156 12.93 4.59 -10.36
N ARG A 157 14.03 3.91 -10.01
CA ARG A 157 15.11 3.48 -10.90
C ARG A 157 15.23 1.96 -10.95
N GLY A 158 14.12 1.29 -10.76
CA GLY A 158 14.02 -0.16 -10.74
C GLY A 158 13.96 -0.82 -12.12
N PRO A 159 13.60 -2.10 -12.17
CA PRO A 159 13.49 -2.85 -13.43
C PRO A 159 12.24 -2.50 -14.25
N GLY A 160 11.46 -1.51 -13.84
CA GLY A 160 10.17 -1.18 -14.43
C GLY A 160 9.04 -2.09 -13.96
N LEU A 161 7.88 -1.97 -14.59
CA LEU A 161 6.68 -2.70 -14.23
C LEU A 161 6.50 -3.93 -15.14
N ARG A 162 6.09 -5.05 -14.57
CA ARG A 162 5.73 -6.26 -15.33
C ARG A 162 4.46 -6.07 -16.17
N THR A 163 3.63 -5.13 -15.79
CA THR A 163 2.40 -4.73 -16.48
C THR A 163 2.09 -3.28 -16.14
N THR A 164 1.47 -2.56 -17.06
CA THR A 164 0.95 -1.21 -16.83
C THR A 164 -0.55 -1.19 -16.57
N ASN A 165 -1.19 -2.36 -16.58
CA ASN A 165 -2.61 -2.46 -16.25
C ASN A 165 -2.80 -2.24 -14.74
N PRO A 166 -3.42 -1.11 -14.30
CA PRO A 166 -3.59 -0.80 -12.88
C PRO A 166 -4.34 -1.90 -12.12
N LYS A 167 -5.34 -2.51 -12.75
CA LYS A 167 -6.12 -3.60 -12.12
C LYS A 167 -5.23 -4.79 -11.76
N LEU A 168 -4.32 -5.17 -12.65
CA LEU A 168 -3.40 -6.28 -12.37
C LEU A 168 -2.35 -5.90 -11.32
N LEU A 169 -1.82 -4.67 -11.34
CA LEU A 169 -0.86 -4.20 -10.34
C LEU A 169 -1.48 -4.13 -8.94
N ILE A 170 -2.71 -3.64 -8.84
CA ILE A 170 -3.43 -3.50 -7.58
C ILE A 170 -3.90 -4.88 -7.05
N HIS A 171 -4.29 -5.80 -7.95
CA HIS A 171 -4.70 -7.16 -7.57
C HIS A 171 -3.55 -8.13 -7.36
N LEU A 172 -2.35 -7.80 -7.84
CA LEU A 172 -1.15 -8.57 -7.54
C LEU A 172 -0.75 -8.33 -6.07
N LEU A 173 -1.41 -9.01 -5.15
CA LEU A 173 -1.08 -9.12 -3.73
C LEU A 173 0.29 -9.81 -3.54
N HIS A 174 1.27 -9.44 -4.36
CA HIS A 174 2.62 -9.96 -4.32
C HIS A 174 3.52 -9.04 -3.51
N SER A 175 3.49 -9.20 -2.20
CA SER A 175 4.64 -8.79 -1.41
C SER A 175 5.69 -9.90 -1.48
N THR A 176 6.91 -9.56 -1.87
CA THR A 176 8.07 -10.44 -1.76
C THR A 176 8.65 -10.42 -0.35
N LYS A 177 8.09 -9.64 0.57
CA LYS A 177 8.56 -9.49 1.96
C LYS A 177 7.75 -10.33 2.93
N PRO A 178 8.41 -11.09 3.84
CA PRO A 178 7.76 -11.67 5.01
C PRO A 178 7.13 -10.56 5.88
N GLY A 179 5.89 -10.76 6.34
CA GLY A 179 5.20 -9.81 7.23
C GLY A 179 4.55 -8.58 6.57
N HIS A 180 4.65 -8.44 5.24
CA HIS A 180 3.91 -7.41 4.51
C HIS A 180 2.85 -8.05 3.62
N PRO A 181 1.56 -7.83 3.87
CA PRO A 181 0.47 -8.50 3.14
C PRO A 181 0.33 -8.10 1.67
N GLY A 182 1.17 -7.21 1.14
CA GLY A 182 1.13 -6.77 -0.27
C GLY A 182 -0.06 -5.87 -0.58
N LEU A 183 -0.58 -5.16 0.41
CA LEU A 183 -1.75 -4.30 0.29
C LEU A 183 -1.43 -2.83 0.02
N GLY A 184 -0.15 -2.44 -0.10
CA GLY A 184 0.26 -1.04 -0.27
C GLY A 184 -0.47 -0.35 -1.42
N LEU A 185 -0.45 -0.93 -2.62
CA LEU A 185 -1.16 -0.35 -3.78
C LEU A 185 -2.69 -0.41 -3.65
N VAL A 186 -3.24 -1.37 -2.90
CA VAL A 186 -4.68 -1.41 -2.60
C VAL A 186 -5.07 -0.25 -1.68
N ILE A 187 -4.22 0.06 -0.69
CA ILE A 187 -4.39 1.25 0.17
C ILE A 187 -4.33 2.52 -0.66
N VAL A 188 -3.32 2.65 -1.52
CA VAL A 188 -3.16 3.82 -2.40
C VAL A 188 -4.41 4.01 -3.25
N GLU A 189 -4.85 2.98 -3.95
CA GLU A 189 -6.04 3.03 -4.82
C GLU A 189 -7.30 3.42 -4.05
N ARG A 190 -7.51 2.83 -2.87
CA ARG A 190 -8.65 3.16 -2.01
C ARG A 190 -8.61 4.61 -1.56
N VAL A 191 -7.48 5.10 -1.07
CA VAL A 191 -7.32 6.49 -0.61
C VAL A 191 -7.51 7.48 -1.77
N VAL A 192 -6.90 7.22 -2.92
CA VAL A 192 -7.05 8.05 -4.12
C VAL A 192 -8.50 8.17 -4.54
N ARG A 193 -9.24 7.06 -4.54
CA ARG A 193 -10.67 7.02 -4.86
C ARG A 193 -11.51 7.80 -3.85
N LEU A 194 -11.21 7.71 -2.55
CA LEU A 194 -11.88 8.46 -1.50
C LEU A 194 -11.68 9.98 -1.66
N HIS A 195 -10.60 10.40 -2.34
CA HIS A 195 -10.27 11.80 -2.64
C HIS A 195 -10.66 12.22 -4.07
N ALA A 196 -11.51 11.44 -4.75
CA ALA A 196 -11.93 11.68 -6.15
C ALA A 196 -10.76 11.82 -7.13
N GLY A 197 -9.65 11.15 -6.86
CA GLY A 197 -8.44 11.17 -7.66
C GLY A 197 -8.32 9.98 -8.62
N THR A 198 -7.21 9.97 -9.37
CA THR A 198 -6.83 8.88 -10.27
C THR A 198 -5.39 8.45 -10.06
N LEU A 199 -5.08 7.21 -10.43
CA LEU A 199 -3.76 6.61 -10.31
C LEU A 199 -3.36 5.99 -11.64
N GLU A 200 -2.18 6.33 -12.14
CA GLU A 200 -1.63 5.82 -13.40
C GLU A 200 -0.24 5.25 -13.19
N PHE A 201 0.09 4.24 -13.97
CA PHE A 201 1.35 3.53 -13.93
C PHE A 201 1.99 3.49 -15.31
N GLU A 202 3.25 3.87 -15.38
CA GLU A 202 4.05 3.84 -16.61
C GLU A 202 5.35 3.07 -16.37
N SER A 203 5.67 2.14 -17.27
CA SER A 203 6.98 1.46 -17.26
C SER A 203 7.94 2.24 -18.13
N LEU A 204 9.08 2.63 -17.56
CA LEU A 204 10.15 3.34 -18.25
C LEU A 204 11.29 2.36 -18.56
N ARG A 205 12.25 2.79 -19.39
CA ARG A 205 13.45 1.97 -19.70
C ARG A 205 14.35 1.77 -18.48
N ASP A 206 14.33 2.74 -17.55
CA ASP A 206 15.20 2.82 -16.38
C ASP A 206 14.37 2.95 -15.09
N GLY A 207 13.24 2.28 -14.99
CA GLY A 207 12.38 2.28 -13.81
C GLY A 207 10.89 2.32 -14.11
N ALA A 208 10.13 2.81 -13.15
CA ALA A 208 8.71 3.07 -13.29
C ALA A 208 8.34 4.48 -12.83
N ARG A 209 7.20 4.93 -13.30
CA ARG A 209 6.56 6.17 -12.88
C ARG A 209 5.14 5.87 -12.41
N VAL A 210 4.81 6.37 -11.25
CA VAL A 210 3.45 6.36 -10.72
C VAL A 210 2.96 7.79 -10.60
N THR A 211 1.84 8.08 -11.23
CA THR A 211 1.22 9.41 -11.24
C THR A 211 -0.08 9.37 -10.47
N LEU A 212 -0.17 10.17 -9.43
CA LEU A 212 -1.36 10.38 -8.62
C LEU A 212 -1.93 11.75 -8.94
N ARG A 213 -3.19 11.82 -9.39
CA ARG A 213 -3.93 13.07 -9.61
C ARG A 213 -5.01 13.23 -8.58
N LEU A 214 -5.09 14.43 -8.02
CA LEU A 214 -6.11 14.84 -7.05
C LEU A 214 -6.72 16.18 -7.46
N PRO A 215 -7.98 16.47 -7.11
CA PRO A 215 -8.54 17.81 -7.26
C PRO A 215 -7.69 18.80 -6.46
N ALA A 216 -7.19 19.87 -7.12
CA ALA A 216 -6.47 20.92 -6.43
C ALA A 216 -7.41 21.72 -5.52
N ALA A 217 -6.91 22.17 -4.36
CA ALA A 217 -7.59 23.15 -3.55
C ALA A 217 -7.57 24.50 -4.28
N ARG A 218 -8.75 25.11 -4.43
CA ARG A 218 -8.89 26.48 -4.94
C ARG A 218 -8.64 27.49 -3.83
#